data_955907056d07152fbd45b00919c699be
#
_entry.id   955907056d07152fbd45b00919c699be
#
_cell.length_a   1.000
_cell.length_b   1.000
_cell.length_c   1.000
_cell.angle_alpha   90.00
_cell.angle_beta   90.00
_cell.angle_gamma   90.00
#
_symmetry.space_group_name_H-M   'P 1'
#
loop_
_entity.id
_entity.type
_entity.pdbx_description
1 polymer ?
#
loop_
_entity_poly.entity_id
_entity_poly.type
_entity_poly.pdbx_seq_one_letter_code
_entity_poly.pdbx_strand_id
1 'polypeptide(L)'
;QFVAPPILLAQNTVAAKIHNTLFLIKRSLRDYPQINEGGELTCCIERLQTAINKTYEASDIGTLMGIEGNCAKEYFSIFDKLILSQKEDFYLVNRTKRPPLDKVNAMLSYLYTIMTSTYASALESVGLDSCYGFYHALRSGRSSLACDLVEETRCVIERLVLTLINLKKIHAKDFEIQESGSVFLTKEGKKKVLTAWQEKRRSMILHPFLKEKIPFGLLPYIQSSLLAKYIRGELSEYPCFLQK
;
A
#
# COMPACT_ATOMS: atom_id res chain seq x y z
N GLN A 1 -6.50 1.39 24.55
CA GLN A 1 -5.28 1.12 23.77
C GLN A 1 -4.61 2.42 23.31
N PHE A 2 -5.35 3.49 23.02
CA PHE A 2 -4.82 4.79 22.60
C PHE A 2 -5.08 5.86 23.67
N VAL A 3 -4.00 6.56 24.08
CA VAL A 3 -4.04 7.68 25.02
C VAL A 3 -3.97 9.02 24.27
N ALA A 4 -3.29 9.07 23.12
CA ALA A 4 -3.21 10.26 22.27
C ALA A 4 -4.44 10.38 21.34
N PRO A 5 -4.75 11.60 20.85
CA PRO A 5 -5.85 11.81 19.90
C PRO A 5 -5.62 10.93 18.64
N PRO A 6 -6.54 10.05 18.28
CA PRO A 6 -6.39 9.16 17.13
C PRO A 6 -6.19 9.92 15.81
N ILE A 7 -6.67 11.15 15.73
CA ILE A 7 -6.63 11.96 14.50
C ILE A 7 -5.20 12.24 14.04
N LEU A 8 -4.29 12.64 14.95
CA LEU A 8 -2.90 12.95 14.57
C LEU A 8 -2.19 11.71 14.01
N LEU A 9 -2.40 10.54 14.63
CA LEU A 9 -1.83 9.29 14.16
C LEU A 9 -2.39 8.91 12.78
N ALA A 10 -3.69 9.11 12.57
CA ALA A 10 -4.34 8.88 11.28
C ALA A 10 -3.84 9.85 10.21
N GLN A 11 -3.70 11.15 10.53
CA GLN A 11 -3.16 12.16 9.64
C GLN A 11 -1.75 11.78 9.17
N ASN A 12 -0.85 11.41 10.10
CA ASN A 12 0.51 10.99 9.79
C ASN A 12 0.53 9.74 8.89
N THR A 13 -0.33 8.76 9.17
CA THR A 13 -0.42 7.53 8.37
C THR A 13 -0.92 7.80 6.94
N VAL A 14 -1.94 8.64 6.78
CA VAL A 14 -2.46 9.01 5.45
C VAL A 14 -1.43 9.86 4.69
N ALA A 15 -0.78 10.81 5.37
CA ALA A 15 0.30 11.60 4.77
C ALA A 15 1.47 10.71 4.30
N ALA A 16 1.86 9.71 5.11
CA ALA A 16 2.89 8.74 4.75
C ALA A 16 2.48 7.90 3.54
N LYS A 17 1.23 7.43 3.47
CA LYS A 17 0.69 6.74 2.29
C LYS A 17 0.83 7.58 1.03
N ILE A 18 0.37 8.84 1.08
CA ILE A 18 0.43 9.75 -0.07
C ILE A 18 1.90 10.02 -0.46
N HIS A 19 2.78 10.27 0.51
CA HIS A 19 4.21 10.45 0.28
C HIS A 19 4.83 9.23 -0.43
N ASN A 20 4.54 8.03 0.04
CA ASN A 20 5.09 6.79 -0.52
C ASN A 20 4.53 6.50 -1.93
N THR A 21 3.27 6.88 -2.19
CA THR A 21 2.68 6.85 -3.54
C THR A 21 3.38 7.83 -4.48
N LEU A 22 3.63 9.06 -4.02
CA LEU A 22 4.41 10.06 -4.76
C LEU A 22 5.82 9.56 -5.10
N PHE A 23 6.47 8.88 -4.16
CA PHE A 23 7.79 8.31 -4.40
C PHE A 23 7.76 7.29 -5.55
N LEU A 24 6.73 6.42 -5.59
CA LEU A 24 6.55 5.46 -6.68
C LEU A 24 6.35 6.15 -8.03
N ILE A 25 5.44 7.14 -8.09
CA ILE A 25 5.14 7.86 -9.34
C ILE A 25 6.38 8.62 -9.84
N LYS A 26 7.04 9.40 -8.96
CA LYS A 26 8.24 10.18 -9.29
C LYS A 26 9.38 9.28 -9.79
N ARG A 27 9.56 8.13 -9.16
CA ARG A 27 10.55 7.15 -9.62
C ARG A 27 10.21 6.59 -10.99
N SER A 28 8.94 6.20 -11.22
CA SER A 28 8.50 5.69 -12.52
C SER A 28 8.69 6.74 -13.62
N LEU A 29 8.36 7.99 -13.33
CA LEU A 29 8.55 9.11 -14.24
C LEU A 29 10.02 9.38 -14.57
N ARG A 30 10.90 9.30 -13.56
CA ARG A 30 12.35 9.44 -13.76
C ARG A 30 12.93 8.32 -14.63
N ASP A 31 12.50 7.07 -14.35
CA ASP A 31 13.03 5.88 -15.03
C ASP A 31 12.43 5.72 -16.44
N TYR A 32 11.22 6.26 -16.70
CA TYR A 32 10.47 6.17 -17.97
C TYR A 32 9.75 7.50 -18.30
N PRO A 33 10.45 8.58 -18.71
CA PRO A 33 9.84 9.89 -18.92
C PRO A 33 8.70 9.92 -19.95
N GLN A 34 8.75 9.01 -20.94
CA GLN A 34 7.76 8.93 -22.02
C GLN A 34 6.33 8.58 -21.54
N ILE A 35 6.17 8.02 -20.34
CA ILE A 35 4.83 7.70 -19.79
C ILE A 35 4.02 8.96 -19.42
N ASN A 36 4.63 10.13 -19.50
CA ASN A 36 4.02 11.41 -19.13
C ASN A 36 3.84 12.37 -20.34
N GLU A 37 3.76 11.88 -21.56
CA GLU A 37 3.59 12.73 -22.75
C GLU A 37 2.37 13.65 -22.66
N GLY A 38 1.27 13.21 -22.05
CA GLY A 38 0.08 14.01 -21.81
C GLY A 38 0.09 14.83 -20.51
N GLY A 39 1.17 14.78 -19.69
CA GLY A 39 1.29 15.53 -18.45
C GLY A 39 0.48 15.00 -17.26
N GLU A 40 -0.27 13.91 -17.41
CA GLU A 40 -1.21 13.43 -16.37
C GLU A 40 -0.50 12.96 -15.10
N LEU A 41 0.71 12.36 -15.21
CA LEU A 41 1.49 11.99 -14.02
C LEU A 41 1.96 13.23 -13.26
N THR A 42 2.37 14.28 -13.97
CA THR A 42 2.77 15.56 -13.36
C THR A 42 1.59 16.18 -12.61
N CYS A 43 0.42 16.28 -13.25
CA CYS A 43 -0.80 16.76 -12.60
C CYS A 43 -1.17 15.93 -11.36
N CYS A 44 -1.07 14.60 -11.44
CA CYS A 44 -1.31 13.73 -10.30
C CYS A 44 -0.32 14.01 -9.15
N ILE A 45 0.97 14.17 -9.45
CA ILE A 45 2.00 14.51 -8.46
C ILE A 45 1.65 15.82 -7.74
N GLU A 46 1.29 16.89 -8.46
CA GLU A 46 0.94 18.18 -7.89
C GLU A 46 -0.29 18.09 -6.96
N ARG A 47 -1.33 17.38 -7.41
CA ARG A 47 -2.54 17.16 -6.61
C ARG A 47 -2.25 16.38 -5.33
N LEU A 48 -1.47 15.30 -5.42
CA LEU A 48 -1.08 14.51 -4.26
C LEU A 48 -0.17 15.30 -3.30
N GLN A 49 0.74 16.14 -3.81
CA GLN A 49 1.57 17.00 -2.97
C GLN A 49 0.73 18.02 -2.18
N THR A 50 -0.25 18.64 -2.84
CA THR A 50 -1.19 19.55 -2.18
C THR A 50 -2.04 18.81 -1.14
N ALA A 51 -2.43 17.57 -1.41
CA ALA A 51 -3.25 16.77 -0.50
C ALA A 51 -2.53 16.42 0.80
N ILE A 52 -1.19 16.29 0.81
CA ILE A 52 -0.42 16.07 2.06
C ILE A 52 -0.71 17.18 3.08
N ASN A 53 -0.68 18.45 2.67
CA ASN A 53 -0.97 19.56 3.58
C ASN A 53 -2.41 19.47 4.11
N LYS A 54 -3.36 19.16 3.23
CA LYS A 54 -4.77 18.99 3.61
C LYS A 54 -5.01 17.87 4.63
N THR A 55 -4.14 16.84 4.69
CA THR A 55 -4.29 15.79 5.71
C THR A 55 -4.13 16.33 7.11
N TYR A 56 -3.25 17.31 7.31
CA TYR A 56 -3.03 17.93 8.62
C TYR A 56 -4.09 18.98 9.00
N GLU A 57 -4.84 19.47 8.02
CA GLU A 57 -5.97 20.39 8.21
C GLU A 57 -7.29 19.65 8.54
N ALA A 58 -7.34 18.34 8.32
CA ALA A 58 -8.54 17.54 8.58
C ALA A 58 -8.85 17.47 10.07
N SER A 59 -10.01 17.93 10.47
CA SER A 59 -10.46 17.97 11.89
C SER A 59 -11.04 16.64 12.38
N ASP A 60 -11.39 15.73 11.50
CA ASP A 60 -12.03 14.46 11.80
C ASP A 60 -11.64 13.35 10.80
N ILE A 61 -11.89 12.10 11.21
CA ILE A 61 -11.57 10.90 10.42
C ILE A 61 -12.37 10.86 9.12
N GLY A 62 -13.61 11.34 9.08
CA GLY A 62 -14.44 11.34 7.87
C GLY A 62 -13.86 12.23 6.78
N THR A 63 -13.46 13.44 7.15
CA THR A 63 -12.76 14.40 6.28
C THR A 63 -11.46 13.79 5.76
N LEU A 64 -10.67 13.17 6.65
CA LEU A 64 -9.42 12.51 6.29
C LEU A 64 -9.63 11.35 5.30
N MET A 65 -10.67 10.54 5.50
CA MET A 65 -11.07 9.47 4.56
C MET A 65 -11.46 10.02 3.19
N GLY A 66 -12.12 11.18 3.15
CA GLY A 66 -12.45 11.87 1.89
C GLY A 66 -11.20 12.29 1.13
N ILE A 67 -10.21 12.86 1.83
CA ILE A 67 -8.91 13.25 1.23
C ILE A 67 -8.18 12.02 0.70
N GLU A 68 -8.06 10.96 1.52
CA GLU A 68 -7.41 9.71 1.15
C GLU A 68 -8.09 9.06 -0.06
N GLY A 69 -9.43 8.99 -0.07
CA GLY A 69 -10.19 8.42 -1.17
C GLY A 69 -10.00 9.17 -2.49
N ASN A 70 -9.96 10.51 -2.45
CA ASN A 70 -9.65 11.33 -3.61
C ASN A 70 -8.22 11.08 -4.12
N CYS A 71 -7.23 11.03 -3.22
CA CYS A 71 -5.85 10.70 -3.58
C CYS A 71 -5.74 9.31 -4.22
N ALA A 72 -6.45 8.33 -3.66
CA ALA A 72 -6.48 6.98 -4.23
C ALA A 72 -7.11 6.97 -5.63
N LYS A 73 -8.21 7.71 -5.84
CA LYS A 73 -8.84 7.85 -7.15
C LYS A 73 -7.91 8.47 -8.17
N GLU A 74 -7.24 9.58 -7.83
CA GLU A 74 -6.25 10.25 -8.69
C GLU A 74 -5.09 9.30 -9.04
N TYR A 75 -4.55 8.60 -8.06
CA TYR A 75 -3.46 7.65 -8.28
C TYR A 75 -3.88 6.48 -9.18
N PHE A 76 -5.03 5.85 -8.91
CA PHE A 76 -5.48 4.71 -9.70
C PHE A 76 -5.93 5.10 -11.11
N SER A 77 -6.28 6.36 -11.37
CA SER A 77 -6.58 6.85 -12.73
C SER A 77 -5.34 6.87 -13.63
N ILE A 78 -4.13 7.02 -13.06
CA ILE A 78 -2.88 7.03 -13.82
C ILE A 78 -2.11 5.71 -13.73
N PHE A 79 -2.58 4.77 -12.91
CA PHE A 79 -1.86 3.51 -12.63
C PHE A 79 -1.60 2.68 -13.89
N ASP A 80 -2.56 2.66 -14.82
CA ASP A 80 -2.41 1.93 -16.10
C ASP A 80 -1.21 2.42 -16.93
N LYS A 81 -0.85 3.70 -16.84
CA LYS A 81 0.31 4.26 -17.52
C LYS A 81 1.64 3.72 -16.99
N LEU A 82 1.65 3.20 -15.76
CA LEU A 82 2.82 2.56 -15.14
C LEU A 82 3.03 1.12 -15.62
N ILE A 83 2.04 0.55 -16.32
CA ILE A 83 2.15 -0.75 -16.96
C ILE A 83 2.80 -0.53 -18.32
N LEU A 84 4.04 -1.05 -18.51
CA LEU A 84 4.88 -0.77 -19.66
C LEU A 84 4.92 -1.91 -20.67
N SER A 85 4.46 -3.10 -20.28
CA SER A 85 4.46 -4.29 -21.16
C SER A 85 3.21 -5.12 -20.99
N GLN A 86 2.90 -5.98 -21.97
CA GLN A 86 1.74 -6.89 -21.94
C GLN A 86 0.41 -6.15 -21.76
N LYS A 87 0.26 -4.96 -22.37
CA LYS A 87 -0.92 -4.07 -22.19
C LYS A 87 -2.23 -4.67 -22.69
N GLU A 88 -2.18 -5.56 -23.66
CA GLU A 88 -3.33 -6.34 -24.13
C GLU A 88 -3.90 -7.28 -23.08
N ASP A 89 -3.06 -7.72 -22.14
CA ASP A 89 -3.40 -8.67 -21.09
C ASP A 89 -3.57 -8.03 -19.70
N PHE A 90 -2.78 -6.98 -19.43
CA PHE A 90 -2.72 -6.31 -18.14
C PHE A 90 -3.06 -4.84 -18.29
N TYR A 91 -4.19 -4.46 -17.75
CA TYR A 91 -4.70 -3.09 -17.70
C TYR A 91 -5.45 -2.86 -16.38
N LEU A 92 -5.58 -1.62 -15.99
CA LEU A 92 -6.34 -1.22 -14.82
C LEU A 92 -7.26 -0.04 -15.18
N VAL A 93 -8.56 -0.29 -15.27
CA VAL A 93 -9.56 0.77 -15.47
C VAL A 93 -9.94 1.41 -14.14
N ASN A 94 -10.28 0.58 -13.15
CA ASN A 94 -10.67 1.01 -11.81
C ASN A 94 -10.20 0.01 -10.76
N ARG A 95 -10.02 0.49 -9.52
CA ARG A 95 -9.70 -0.40 -8.40
C ARG A 95 -10.93 -1.17 -7.94
N THR A 96 -11.01 -2.47 -8.29
CA THR A 96 -12.03 -3.42 -7.82
C THR A 96 -11.43 -4.39 -6.81
N LYS A 97 -12.16 -4.68 -5.73
CA LYS A 97 -11.59 -5.44 -4.60
C LYS A 97 -12.30 -6.77 -4.33
N ARG A 98 -13.60 -6.80 -4.39
CA ARG A 98 -14.43 -7.96 -4.00
C ARG A 98 -15.68 -8.04 -4.89
N PRO A 99 -15.61 -8.79 -5.96
CA PRO A 99 -14.45 -9.51 -6.52
C PRO A 99 -13.50 -8.60 -7.30
N PRO A 100 -12.23 -9.01 -7.53
CA PRO A 100 -11.36 -8.37 -8.52
C PRO A 100 -11.85 -8.72 -9.93
N LEU A 101 -11.89 -7.73 -10.83
CA LEU A 101 -12.45 -7.89 -12.19
C LEU A 101 -11.39 -7.88 -13.29
N ASP A 102 -10.12 -7.74 -12.93
CA ASP A 102 -8.97 -7.81 -13.82
C ASP A 102 -7.75 -8.43 -13.12
N LYS A 103 -6.74 -8.77 -13.90
CA LYS A 103 -5.53 -9.46 -13.45
C LYS A 103 -4.70 -8.62 -12.49
N VAL A 104 -4.65 -7.30 -12.70
CA VAL A 104 -3.92 -6.35 -11.83
C VAL A 104 -4.60 -6.28 -10.47
N ASN A 105 -5.92 -6.11 -10.44
CA ASN A 105 -6.73 -6.10 -9.23
C ASN A 105 -6.65 -7.43 -8.46
N ALA A 106 -6.57 -8.56 -9.15
CA ALA A 106 -6.38 -9.88 -8.54
C ALA A 106 -5.06 -9.96 -7.77
N MET A 107 -3.94 -9.54 -8.38
CA MET A 107 -2.62 -9.51 -7.72
C MET A 107 -2.58 -8.53 -6.54
N LEU A 108 -3.09 -7.31 -6.73
CA LEU A 108 -3.14 -6.31 -5.67
C LEU A 108 -3.93 -6.83 -4.47
N SER A 109 -5.12 -7.41 -4.69
CA SER A 109 -5.97 -7.93 -3.62
C SER A 109 -5.32 -9.09 -2.89
N TYR A 110 -4.67 -9.98 -3.63
CA TYR A 110 -3.95 -11.13 -3.06
C TYR A 110 -2.79 -10.70 -2.16
N LEU A 111 -1.93 -9.81 -2.65
CA LEU A 111 -0.76 -9.34 -1.90
C LEU A 111 -1.15 -8.43 -0.72
N TYR A 112 -2.19 -7.59 -0.86
CA TYR A 112 -2.70 -6.81 0.27
C TYR A 112 -3.23 -7.70 1.40
N THR A 113 -3.91 -8.80 1.06
CA THR A 113 -4.38 -9.76 2.06
C THR A 113 -3.21 -10.38 2.83
N ILE A 114 -2.15 -10.81 2.12
CA ILE A 114 -0.94 -11.36 2.74
C ILE A 114 -0.28 -10.32 3.66
N MET A 115 -0.15 -9.09 3.20
CA MET A 115 0.47 -8.01 3.98
C MET A 115 -0.35 -7.66 5.22
N THR A 116 -1.68 -7.57 5.09
CA THR A 116 -2.57 -7.33 6.23
C THR A 116 -2.47 -8.44 7.28
N SER A 117 -2.45 -9.71 6.86
CA SER A 117 -2.25 -10.84 7.77
C SER A 117 -0.88 -10.79 8.46
N THR A 118 0.17 -10.36 7.73
CA THR A 118 1.50 -10.21 8.32
C THR A 118 1.52 -9.11 9.39
N TYR A 119 0.87 -7.96 9.13
CA TYR A 119 0.73 -6.90 10.13
C TYR A 119 -0.13 -7.32 11.32
N ALA A 120 -1.21 -8.07 11.11
CA ALA A 120 -2.02 -8.59 12.20
C ALA A 120 -1.18 -9.46 13.14
N SER A 121 -0.43 -10.43 12.60
CA SER A 121 0.48 -11.26 13.40
C SER A 121 1.57 -10.45 14.10
N ALA A 122 2.12 -9.43 13.44
CA ALA A 122 3.14 -8.56 14.01
C ALA A 122 2.59 -7.72 15.17
N LEU A 123 1.37 -7.18 15.05
CA LEU A 123 0.70 -6.43 16.11
C LEU A 123 0.43 -7.29 17.34
N GLU A 124 -0.10 -8.48 17.14
CA GLU A 124 -0.36 -9.42 18.23
C GLU A 124 0.92 -9.87 18.93
N SER A 125 2.05 -10.02 18.19
CA SER A 125 3.34 -10.38 18.77
C SER A 125 3.90 -9.32 19.74
N VAL A 126 3.45 -8.08 19.65
CA VAL A 126 3.83 -6.97 20.54
C VAL A 126 2.72 -6.61 21.55
N GLY A 127 1.68 -7.44 21.66
CA GLY A 127 0.58 -7.28 22.61
C GLY A 127 -0.48 -6.25 22.21
N LEU A 128 -0.59 -5.91 20.90
CA LEU A 128 -1.63 -5.02 20.39
C LEU A 128 -2.74 -5.83 19.73
N ASP A 129 -4.00 -5.48 20.01
CA ASP A 129 -5.17 -6.01 19.32
C ASP A 129 -5.20 -5.50 17.87
N SER A 130 -5.02 -6.41 16.92
CA SER A 130 -4.99 -6.12 15.48
C SER A 130 -6.32 -5.58 14.93
N CYS A 131 -7.43 -5.77 15.66
CA CYS A 131 -8.77 -5.33 15.25
C CYS A 131 -9.09 -3.90 15.67
N TYR A 132 -8.41 -3.34 16.68
CA TYR A 132 -8.71 -2.02 17.23
C TYR A 132 -7.93 -0.90 16.54
N GLY A 133 -8.40 -0.48 15.36
CA GLY A 133 -7.77 0.57 14.54
C GLY A 133 -7.96 2.00 15.08
N PHE A 134 -7.08 2.89 14.65
CA PHE A 134 -7.15 4.33 14.93
C PHE A 134 -7.74 5.14 13.76
N TYR A 135 -7.73 4.57 12.56
CA TYR A 135 -8.22 5.20 11.33
C TYR A 135 -9.41 4.43 10.74
N HIS A 136 -9.26 3.13 10.52
CA HIS A 136 -10.38 2.30 10.08
C HIS A 136 -11.28 1.92 11.26
N ALA A 137 -12.59 2.17 11.12
CA ALA A 137 -13.58 1.81 12.14
C ALA A 137 -13.57 0.30 12.46
N LEU A 138 -13.87 -0.04 13.70
CA LEU A 138 -14.02 -1.42 14.14
C LEU A 138 -15.14 -2.11 13.34
N ARG A 139 -14.83 -3.27 12.80
CA ARG A 139 -15.76 -4.09 12.04
C ARG A 139 -15.48 -5.56 12.29
N SER A 140 -16.53 -6.36 12.55
CA SER A 140 -16.40 -7.81 12.74
C SER A 140 -15.64 -8.48 11.60
N GLY A 141 -14.67 -9.31 11.94
CA GLY A 141 -13.84 -10.05 10.98
C GLY A 141 -12.80 -9.20 10.22
N ARG A 142 -12.54 -7.94 10.65
CA ARG A 142 -11.52 -7.08 10.04
C ARG A 142 -10.45 -6.67 11.05
N SER A 143 -9.21 -6.98 10.73
CA SER A 143 -8.06 -6.46 11.48
C SER A 143 -7.81 -5.00 11.12
N SER A 144 -8.61 -4.08 11.73
CA SER A 144 -8.64 -2.65 11.39
C SER A 144 -7.30 -1.98 11.63
N LEU A 145 -6.62 -2.28 12.76
CA LEU A 145 -5.29 -1.74 13.06
C LEU A 145 -4.23 -2.23 12.07
N ALA A 146 -4.31 -3.51 11.68
CA ALA A 146 -3.43 -4.02 10.63
C ALA A 146 -3.67 -3.32 9.28
N CYS A 147 -4.94 -3.02 8.93
CA CYS A 147 -5.27 -2.22 7.75
C CYS A 147 -4.67 -0.82 7.84
N ASP A 148 -4.69 -0.17 9.03
CA ASP A 148 -4.11 1.15 9.23
C ASP A 148 -2.61 1.16 8.94
N LEU A 149 -1.85 0.20 9.48
CA LEU A 149 -0.41 0.11 9.27
C LEU A 149 -0.03 -0.32 7.85
N VAL A 150 -0.86 -1.12 7.17
CA VAL A 150 -0.63 -1.49 5.77
C VAL A 150 -0.60 -0.26 4.85
N GLU A 151 -1.31 0.82 5.20
CA GLU A 151 -1.35 2.04 4.37
C GLU A 151 0.06 2.59 4.08
N GLU A 152 0.97 2.51 5.03
CA GLU A 152 2.37 2.95 4.86
C GLU A 152 3.17 2.13 3.82
N THR A 153 2.73 0.91 3.53
CA THR A 153 3.49 -0.06 2.72
C THR A 153 2.81 -0.45 1.42
N ARG A 154 1.60 0.07 1.14
CA ARG A 154 0.82 -0.26 -0.07
C ARG A 154 1.61 -0.06 -1.36
N CYS A 155 2.30 1.05 -1.48
CA CYS A 155 3.09 1.37 -2.68
C CYS A 155 4.20 0.33 -2.98
N VAL A 156 4.71 -0.39 -1.95
CA VAL A 156 5.68 -1.46 -2.15
C VAL A 156 5.03 -2.66 -2.85
N ILE A 157 3.79 -2.97 -2.48
CA ILE A 157 3.00 -4.04 -3.12
C ILE A 157 2.66 -3.64 -4.56
N GLU A 158 2.19 -2.43 -4.77
CA GLU A 158 1.85 -1.88 -6.08
C GLU A 158 3.05 -1.92 -7.02
N ARG A 159 4.22 -1.51 -6.53
CA ARG A 159 5.47 -1.60 -7.26
C ARG A 159 5.88 -3.04 -7.59
N LEU A 160 5.66 -4.00 -6.67
CA LEU A 160 5.92 -5.40 -6.93
C LEU A 160 5.03 -5.93 -8.06
N VAL A 161 3.74 -5.58 -8.05
CA VAL A 161 2.80 -5.95 -9.12
C VAL A 161 3.27 -5.39 -10.47
N LEU A 162 3.60 -4.08 -10.53
CA LEU A 162 4.15 -3.46 -11.75
C LEU A 162 5.44 -4.16 -12.21
N THR A 163 6.33 -4.52 -11.28
CA THR A 163 7.57 -5.23 -11.59
C THR A 163 7.31 -6.61 -12.21
N LEU A 164 6.34 -7.36 -11.66
CA LEU A 164 5.97 -8.67 -12.18
C LEU A 164 5.45 -8.59 -13.62
N ILE A 165 4.64 -7.59 -13.92
CA ILE A 165 4.08 -7.37 -15.26
C ILE A 165 5.16 -6.85 -16.21
N ASN A 166 5.85 -5.78 -15.85
CA ASN A 166 6.78 -5.08 -16.73
C ASN A 166 8.02 -5.91 -17.08
N LEU A 167 8.47 -6.77 -16.15
CA LEU A 167 9.55 -7.73 -16.39
C LEU A 167 9.05 -9.08 -16.93
N LYS A 168 7.78 -9.19 -17.31
CA LYS A 168 7.18 -10.41 -17.89
C LYS A 168 7.39 -11.67 -17.02
N LYS A 169 7.39 -11.50 -15.68
CA LYS A 169 7.49 -12.61 -14.72
C LYS A 169 6.15 -13.32 -14.51
N ILE A 170 5.05 -12.65 -14.87
CA ILE A 170 3.68 -13.18 -14.84
C ILE A 170 3.02 -12.96 -16.19
N HIS A 171 2.12 -13.87 -16.59
CA HIS A 171 1.45 -13.85 -17.89
C HIS A 171 -0.06 -14.10 -17.74
N ALA A 172 -0.84 -13.84 -18.79
CA ALA A 172 -2.27 -14.06 -18.81
C ALA A 172 -2.71 -15.46 -18.39
N LYS A 173 -1.96 -16.50 -18.79
CA LYS A 173 -2.20 -17.90 -18.44
C LYS A 173 -2.08 -18.23 -16.94
N ASP A 174 -1.50 -17.32 -16.15
CA ASP A 174 -1.35 -17.47 -14.70
C ASP A 174 -2.63 -17.03 -13.96
N PHE A 175 -3.69 -16.70 -14.69
CA PHE A 175 -4.98 -16.29 -14.16
C PHE A 175 -6.12 -17.13 -14.75
N GLU A 176 -7.20 -17.22 -13.98
CA GLU A 176 -8.47 -17.83 -14.39
C GLU A 176 -9.60 -16.82 -14.21
N ILE A 177 -10.53 -16.80 -15.16
CA ILE A 177 -11.71 -15.96 -15.13
C ILE A 177 -12.90 -16.85 -14.83
N GLN A 178 -13.61 -16.54 -13.75
CA GLN A 178 -14.83 -17.25 -13.34
C GLN A 178 -16.02 -16.81 -14.21
N GLU A 179 -17.08 -17.60 -14.24
CA GLU A 179 -18.34 -17.25 -14.94
C GLU A 179 -18.93 -15.92 -14.46
N SER A 180 -18.69 -15.55 -13.20
CA SER A 180 -19.08 -14.25 -12.61
C SER A 180 -18.27 -13.04 -13.13
N GLY A 181 -17.28 -13.26 -14.00
CA GLY A 181 -16.31 -12.24 -14.41
C GLY A 181 -15.20 -11.97 -13.40
N SER A 182 -15.21 -12.65 -12.26
CA SER A 182 -14.14 -12.49 -11.25
C SER A 182 -12.83 -13.12 -11.74
N VAL A 183 -11.71 -12.45 -11.50
CA VAL A 183 -10.38 -12.89 -11.93
C VAL A 183 -9.57 -13.34 -10.72
N PHE A 184 -9.02 -14.55 -10.77
CA PHE A 184 -8.18 -15.12 -9.73
C PHE A 184 -6.85 -15.61 -10.30
N LEU A 185 -5.84 -15.70 -9.43
CA LEU A 185 -4.58 -16.37 -9.75
C LEU A 185 -4.77 -17.88 -9.76
N THR A 186 -4.28 -18.55 -10.79
CA THR A 186 -4.14 -20.01 -10.80
C THR A 186 -3.16 -20.49 -9.73
N LYS A 187 -3.04 -21.78 -9.50
CA LYS A 187 -2.05 -22.36 -8.59
C LYS A 187 -0.62 -21.93 -8.97
N GLU A 188 -0.29 -22.00 -10.26
CA GLU A 188 1.02 -21.57 -10.77
C GLU A 188 1.22 -20.05 -10.67
N GLY A 189 0.19 -19.26 -10.97
CA GLY A 189 0.19 -17.81 -10.77
C GLY A 189 0.46 -17.42 -9.32
N LYS A 190 -0.24 -18.06 -8.36
CA LYS A 190 0.01 -17.88 -6.92
C LYS A 190 1.45 -18.20 -6.54
N LYS A 191 2.01 -19.31 -7.04
CA LYS A 191 3.40 -19.70 -6.79
C LYS A 191 4.38 -18.64 -7.26
N LYS A 192 4.20 -18.12 -8.49
CA LYS A 192 5.06 -17.05 -9.03
C LYS A 192 5.00 -15.77 -8.18
N VAL A 193 3.79 -15.31 -7.85
CA VAL A 193 3.58 -14.12 -7.02
C VAL A 193 4.18 -14.31 -5.63
N LEU A 194 3.99 -15.47 -5.00
CA LEU A 194 4.56 -15.78 -3.69
C LEU A 194 6.09 -15.86 -3.72
N THR A 195 6.67 -16.44 -4.77
CA THR A 195 8.14 -16.46 -4.93
C THR A 195 8.70 -15.05 -4.99
N ALA A 196 8.13 -14.19 -5.84
CA ALA A 196 8.54 -12.79 -5.93
C ALA A 196 8.32 -12.01 -4.62
N TRP A 197 7.23 -12.33 -3.91
CA TRP A 197 6.97 -11.77 -2.58
C TRP A 197 8.03 -12.18 -1.56
N GLN A 198 8.44 -13.45 -1.54
CA GLN A 198 9.52 -13.92 -0.66
C GLN A 198 10.88 -13.28 -0.98
N GLU A 199 11.19 -13.11 -2.27
CA GLU A 199 12.38 -12.36 -2.71
C GLU A 199 12.31 -10.90 -2.20
N LYS A 200 11.15 -10.24 -2.33
CA LYS A 200 10.93 -8.89 -1.82
C LYS A 200 11.10 -8.81 -0.31
N ARG A 201 10.57 -9.76 0.45
CA ARG A 201 10.74 -9.82 1.91
C ARG A 201 12.20 -9.91 2.34
N ARG A 202 13.05 -10.59 1.56
CA ARG A 202 14.50 -10.71 1.83
C ARG A 202 15.29 -9.47 1.38
N SER A 203 14.73 -8.62 0.53
CA SER A 203 15.44 -7.43 0.05
C SER A 203 15.69 -6.45 1.19
N MET A 204 16.89 -5.88 1.22
CA MET A 204 17.27 -4.90 2.24
C MET A 204 16.67 -3.53 1.91
N ILE A 205 16.15 -2.86 2.92
CA ILE A 205 15.69 -1.47 2.88
C ILE A 205 16.37 -0.68 3.99
N LEU A 206 16.60 0.60 3.77
CA LEU A 206 17.03 1.52 4.83
C LEU A 206 15.79 2.00 5.59
N HIS A 207 15.70 1.67 6.87
CA HIS A 207 14.60 2.16 7.70
C HIS A 207 14.85 3.65 8.07
N PRO A 208 13.94 4.57 7.74
CA PRO A 208 14.22 6.00 7.84
C PRO A 208 14.42 6.51 9.27
N PHE A 209 13.71 5.92 10.24
CA PHE A 209 13.82 6.28 11.66
C PHE A 209 15.00 5.58 12.34
N LEU A 210 15.17 4.26 12.14
CA LEU A 210 16.29 3.50 12.74
C LEU A 210 17.63 3.83 12.09
N LYS A 211 17.64 4.34 10.85
CA LYS A 211 18.84 4.57 10.03
C LYS A 211 19.66 3.30 9.79
N GLU A 212 19.02 2.15 9.86
CA GLU A 212 19.62 0.83 9.68
C GLU A 212 19.04 0.13 8.46
N LYS A 213 19.86 -0.73 7.84
CA LYS A 213 19.40 -1.63 6.77
C LYS A 213 18.74 -2.85 7.38
N ILE A 214 17.49 -3.09 7.04
CA ILE A 214 16.70 -4.21 7.51
C ILE A 214 16.12 -5.00 6.32
N PRO A 215 15.89 -6.31 6.45
CA PRO A 215 15.05 -7.02 5.49
C PRO A 215 13.63 -6.44 5.48
N PHE A 216 13.04 -6.21 4.29
CA PHE A 216 11.68 -5.67 4.18
C PHE A 216 10.65 -6.51 4.94
N GLY A 217 10.85 -7.83 5.03
CA GLY A 217 9.97 -8.73 5.79
C GLY A 217 9.90 -8.47 7.30
N LEU A 218 10.86 -7.73 7.87
CA LEU A 218 10.86 -7.32 9.28
C LEU A 218 10.12 -5.99 9.51
N LEU A 219 9.84 -5.22 8.44
CA LEU A 219 9.18 -3.92 8.56
C LEU A 219 7.86 -3.96 9.33
N PRO A 220 6.94 -4.92 9.11
CA PRO A 220 5.70 -5.01 9.89
C PRO A 220 5.95 -5.14 11.39
N TYR A 221 6.93 -5.95 11.80
CA TYR A 221 7.26 -6.16 13.21
C TYR A 221 7.89 -4.92 13.85
N ILE A 222 8.76 -4.23 13.10
CA ILE A 222 9.38 -2.98 13.55
C ILE A 222 8.31 -1.89 13.70
N GLN A 223 7.45 -1.68 12.71
CA GLN A 223 6.39 -0.68 12.78
C GLN A 223 5.39 -0.98 13.90
N SER A 224 5.02 -2.25 14.10
CA SER A 224 4.17 -2.66 15.22
C SER A 224 4.84 -2.39 16.57
N SER A 225 6.13 -2.66 16.71
CA SER A 225 6.90 -2.35 17.92
C SER A 225 7.00 -0.84 18.17
N LEU A 226 7.24 -0.03 17.14
CA LEU A 226 7.27 1.42 17.23
C LEU A 226 5.90 2.00 17.62
N LEU A 227 4.81 1.44 17.08
CA LEU A 227 3.46 1.81 17.47
C LEU A 227 3.19 1.45 18.96
N ALA A 228 3.60 0.26 19.41
CA ALA A 228 3.45 -0.14 20.80
C ALA A 228 4.22 0.81 21.75
N LYS A 229 5.43 1.21 21.37
CA LYS A 229 6.22 2.20 22.14
C LYS A 229 5.54 3.56 22.17
N TYR A 230 4.98 4.03 21.05
CA TYR A 230 4.22 5.26 21.00
C TYR A 230 2.99 5.22 21.91
N ILE A 231 2.22 4.12 21.87
CA ILE A 231 1.04 3.95 22.73
C ILE A 231 1.40 3.95 24.22
N ARG A 232 2.55 3.40 24.60
CA ARG A 232 3.04 3.43 25.98
C ARG A 232 3.67 4.75 26.42
N GLY A 233 3.77 5.74 25.52
CA GLY A 233 4.38 7.04 25.77
C GLY A 233 5.92 7.02 25.78
N GLU A 234 6.53 5.96 25.28
CA GLU A 234 8.01 5.85 25.13
C GLU A 234 8.53 6.65 23.92
N LEU A 235 7.66 6.99 22.99
CA LEU A 235 7.93 7.84 21.85
C LEU A 235 6.91 9.00 21.84
N SER A 236 7.38 10.21 21.57
CA SER A 236 6.52 11.40 21.43
C SER A 236 5.64 11.35 20.18
N GLU A 237 6.12 10.68 19.12
CA GLU A 237 5.41 10.52 17.84
C GLU A 237 5.64 9.11 17.29
N TYR A 238 4.65 8.60 16.56
CA TYR A 238 4.81 7.37 15.80
C TYR A 238 5.54 7.67 14.48
N PRO A 239 6.75 7.10 14.27
CA PRO A 239 7.53 7.35 13.06
C PRO A 239 7.04 6.48 11.90
N CYS A 240 6.09 6.98 11.11
CA CYS A 240 5.60 6.31 9.92
C CYS A 240 6.74 5.95 8.96
N PHE A 241 6.60 4.82 8.27
CA PHE A 241 7.56 4.41 7.26
C PHE A 241 7.46 5.27 6.01
N LEU A 242 8.53 6.01 5.68
CA LEU A 242 8.65 6.83 4.47
C LEU A 242 9.71 6.24 3.55
N GLN A 243 9.37 6.02 2.28
CA GLN A 243 10.33 5.61 1.26
C GLN A 243 11.27 6.77 0.88
N LYS A 244 12.54 6.43 0.64
CA LYS A 244 13.59 7.35 0.19
C LYS A 244 14.23 6.85 -1.10
#